data_e10062f2f0493d4867acb4c5c1203c75
#
_entry.id   e10062f2f0493d4867acb4c5c1203c75
#
_cell.length_a   1.000
_cell.length_b   1.000
_cell.length_c   1.000
_cell.angle_alpha   90.00
_cell.angle_beta   90.00
_cell.angle_gamma   90.00
#
_symmetry.space_group_name_H-M   'P 1'
#
loop_
_entity.id
_entity.type
_entity.pdbx_description
1 polymer ?
#
loop_
_entity_poly.entity_id
_entity_poly.type
_entity_poly.pdbx_seq_one_letter_code
_entity_poly.pdbx_strand_id
1 'polypeptide(L)'
;MRAGDMREHNTAAVLRAVVHARGGISRAEISTALGLTRSTVSAIVDALLGAGLLTAGTPIAGGTGRPRVPLRPADAVAGLGAEISADRVRVVARSVSGHRLACRDAFADASSLPPAQVVALLADTVDAVRAGLPRTADVIGLTVSVPGRIGRDGRTVVSAPNLGWTDVPLADLLGSHTQLAALSPVLANDSDLAARYEAISRPGESFVLIHGETGIGGAIVVDGRILRGETGWAGEIGHINIVPDGAPCGCGRRGCLEAYAGFHTLRRALDLPEGTHLDDLARALASPDARTRELVAEVGEHLGAVIAAVLNVLDLSTVVLSGYFRALAPQLAPSVRAVLRERALRPEAELVQSAGDGRQEADGAAREALEPFWRDVTGWIAARG
;
A
#
# COMPACT_ATOMS: atom_id res chain seq x y z
N MET A 1 32.74 -0.89 -3.59
CA MET A 1 31.67 -1.39 -4.49
C MET A 1 32.36 -2.10 -5.63
N ARG A 2 32.05 -3.39 -5.87
CA ARG A 2 32.65 -4.19 -6.97
C ARG A 2 32.05 -3.75 -8.30
N ALA A 3 32.72 -4.00 -9.43
CA ALA A 3 32.21 -3.60 -10.75
C ALA A 3 30.82 -4.23 -11.09
N GLY A 4 30.55 -5.42 -10.57
CA GLY A 4 29.23 -6.08 -10.69
C GLY A 4 28.12 -5.32 -9.97
N ASP A 5 28.38 -4.90 -8.72
CA ASP A 5 27.42 -4.15 -7.88
C ASP A 5 27.04 -2.82 -8.53
N MET A 6 28.04 -2.17 -9.19
CA MET A 6 27.83 -0.89 -9.89
C MET A 6 26.96 -1.05 -11.14
N ARG A 7 27.16 -2.16 -11.88
CA ARG A 7 26.34 -2.45 -13.07
C ARG A 7 24.90 -2.73 -12.69
N GLU A 8 24.68 -3.51 -11.65
CA GLU A 8 23.36 -3.82 -11.10
C GLU A 8 22.64 -2.54 -10.66
N HIS A 9 23.31 -1.73 -9.84
CA HIS A 9 22.78 -0.44 -9.40
C HIS A 9 22.40 0.47 -10.56
N ASN A 10 23.28 0.62 -11.56
CA ASN A 10 23.04 1.45 -12.72
C ASN A 10 21.90 0.91 -13.60
N THR A 11 21.77 -0.41 -13.75
CA THR A 11 20.70 -1.02 -14.53
C THR A 11 19.33 -0.74 -13.87
N ALA A 12 19.22 -0.93 -12.56
CA ALA A 12 18.01 -0.61 -11.82
C ALA A 12 17.69 0.90 -11.87
N ALA A 13 18.70 1.77 -11.76
CA ALA A 13 18.54 3.23 -11.83
C ALA A 13 18.03 3.68 -13.23
N VAL A 14 18.59 3.13 -14.31
CA VAL A 14 18.14 3.41 -15.69
C VAL A 14 16.69 2.97 -15.89
N LEU A 15 16.33 1.75 -15.47
CA LEU A 15 14.96 1.26 -15.59
C LEU A 15 13.99 2.13 -14.79
N ARG A 16 14.33 2.49 -13.55
CA ARG A 16 13.52 3.40 -12.73
C ARG A 16 13.35 4.77 -13.38
N ALA A 17 14.40 5.34 -13.97
CA ALA A 17 14.31 6.61 -14.69
C ALA A 17 13.30 6.53 -15.85
N VAL A 18 13.27 5.41 -16.58
CA VAL A 18 12.27 5.20 -17.65
C VAL A 18 10.86 5.04 -17.10
N VAL A 19 10.69 4.27 -16.01
CA VAL A 19 9.38 4.04 -15.35
C VAL A 19 8.78 5.36 -14.83
N HIS A 20 9.60 6.24 -14.24
CA HIS A 20 9.12 7.52 -13.72
C HIS A 20 8.89 8.60 -14.79
N ALA A 21 9.43 8.41 -15.99
CA ALA A 21 9.31 9.38 -17.08
C ALA A 21 7.94 9.31 -17.77
N ARG A 22 7.00 10.13 -17.31
CA ARG A 22 5.69 10.27 -17.97
C ARG A 22 5.88 10.75 -19.43
N GLY A 23 5.49 9.91 -20.40
CA GLY A 23 5.63 10.22 -21.84
C GLY A 23 6.90 9.68 -22.51
N GLY A 24 7.76 8.98 -21.77
CA GLY A 24 9.00 8.37 -22.25
C GLY A 24 10.22 9.31 -22.19
N ILE A 25 11.41 8.71 -22.11
CA ILE A 25 12.68 9.39 -21.93
C ILE A 25 13.71 8.83 -22.92
N SER A 26 14.57 9.68 -23.49
CA SER A 26 15.64 9.25 -24.40
C SER A 26 16.91 8.85 -23.64
N ARG A 27 17.80 8.10 -24.33
CA ARG A 27 19.12 7.73 -23.80
C ARG A 27 19.95 8.93 -23.37
N ALA A 28 19.85 10.05 -24.09
CA ALA A 28 20.59 11.27 -23.77
C ALA A 28 20.06 11.91 -22.47
N GLU A 29 18.72 11.99 -22.31
CA GLU A 29 18.09 12.50 -21.08
C GLU A 29 18.40 11.63 -19.88
N ILE A 30 18.42 10.29 -20.02
CA ILE A 30 18.83 9.35 -18.97
C ILE A 30 20.29 9.60 -18.57
N SER A 31 21.19 9.77 -19.56
CA SER A 31 22.62 10.05 -19.33
C SER A 31 22.80 11.31 -18.49
N THR A 32 22.05 12.37 -18.82
CA THR A 32 22.09 13.64 -18.07
C THR A 32 21.49 13.50 -16.66
N ALA A 33 20.32 12.85 -16.54
CA ALA A 33 19.62 12.73 -15.27
C ALA A 33 20.40 11.88 -14.24
N LEU A 34 21.10 10.85 -14.68
CA LEU A 34 21.82 9.91 -13.81
C LEU A 34 23.34 10.18 -13.72
N GLY A 35 23.87 11.14 -14.49
CA GLY A 35 25.32 11.41 -14.54
C GLY A 35 26.13 10.25 -15.13
N LEU A 36 25.52 9.36 -15.92
CA LEU A 36 26.17 8.21 -16.54
C LEU A 36 26.70 8.56 -17.94
N THR A 37 27.75 7.87 -18.38
CA THR A 37 28.25 8.07 -19.75
C THR A 37 27.23 7.57 -20.79
N ARG A 38 27.22 8.16 -21.98
CA ARG A 38 26.34 7.76 -23.09
C ARG A 38 26.53 6.28 -23.48
N SER A 39 27.78 5.79 -23.45
CA SER A 39 28.10 4.38 -23.73
C SER A 39 27.50 3.44 -22.68
N THR A 40 27.62 3.78 -21.39
CA THR A 40 27.04 2.99 -20.29
C THR A 40 25.51 2.93 -20.41
N VAL A 41 24.85 4.08 -20.64
CA VAL A 41 23.39 4.11 -20.80
C VAL A 41 22.96 3.31 -22.05
N SER A 42 23.69 3.42 -23.16
CA SER A 42 23.36 2.65 -24.38
C SER A 42 23.44 1.16 -24.13
N ALA A 43 24.52 0.66 -23.52
CA ALA A 43 24.66 -0.77 -23.22
C ALA A 43 23.56 -1.31 -22.28
N ILE A 44 23.20 -0.51 -21.24
CA ILE A 44 22.12 -0.89 -20.31
C ILE A 44 20.77 -0.89 -21.03
N VAL A 45 20.45 0.14 -21.79
CA VAL A 45 19.18 0.27 -22.54
C VAL A 45 19.06 -0.87 -23.56
N ASP A 46 20.14 -1.23 -24.26
CA ASP A 46 20.12 -2.35 -25.22
C ASP A 46 19.84 -3.69 -24.51
N ALA A 47 20.42 -3.93 -23.33
CA ALA A 47 20.11 -5.09 -22.53
C ALA A 47 18.65 -5.12 -22.04
N LEU A 48 18.12 -3.96 -21.59
CA LEU A 48 16.72 -3.85 -21.14
C LEU A 48 15.72 -4.03 -22.30
N LEU A 49 16.03 -3.52 -23.49
CA LEU A 49 15.23 -3.75 -24.71
C LEU A 49 15.27 -5.21 -25.14
N GLY A 50 16.47 -5.83 -25.14
CA GLY A 50 16.64 -7.26 -25.46
C GLY A 50 15.89 -8.19 -24.49
N ALA A 51 15.81 -7.81 -23.23
CA ALA A 51 15.05 -8.54 -22.20
C ALA A 51 13.54 -8.23 -22.22
N GLY A 52 13.05 -7.36 -23.11
CA GLY A 52 11.63 -6.98 -23.19
C GLY A 52 11.13 -6.10 -22.05
N LEU A 53 12.04 -5.53 -21.23
CA LEU A 53 11.67 -4.65 -20.10
C LEU A 53 11.37 -3.22 -20.55
N LEU A 54 11.89 -2.83 -21.72
CA LEU A 54 11.62 -1.54 -22.37
C LEU A 54 11.09 -1.71 -23.77
N THR A 55 10.42 -0.69 -24.25
CA THR A 55 10.05 -0.50 -25.66
C THR A 55 10.57 0.83 -26.17
N ALA A 56 10.98 0.87 -27.46
CA ALA A 56 11.37 2.10 -28.14
C ALA A 56 10.16 2.66 -28.91
N GLY A 57 9.83 3.91 -28.66
CA GLY A 57 8.77 4.61 -29.40
C GLY A 57 9.24 5.14 -30.75
N THR A 58 8.32 5.74 -31.49
CA THR A 58 8.62 6.40 -32.79
C THR A 58 9.59 7.57 -32.57
N PRO A 59 10.63 7.71 -33.41
CA PRO A 59 11.52 8.87 -33.34
C PRO A 59 10.77 10.19 -33.49
N ILE A 60 11.01 11.11 -32.58
CA ILE A 60 10.42 12.45 -32.58
C ILE A 60 11.45 13.41 -33.13
N ALA A 61 11.14 14.07 -34.25
CA ALA A 61 11.99 15.12 -34.82
C ALA A 61 11.95 16.35 -33.90
N GLY A 62 13.12 16.81 -33.45
CA GLY A 62 13.26 17.99 -32.61
C GLY A 62 14.46 18.82 -33.06
N GLY A 63 14.25 19.92 -33.77
CA GLY A 63 15.29 20.90 -34.14
C GLY A 63 16.47 20.33 -34.92
N THR A 64 17.65 20.99 -34.80
CA THR A 64 18.90 20.64 -35.45
C THR A 64 19.67 19.54 -34.69
N GLY A 65 19.15 18.31 -34.61
CA GLY A 65 19.82 17.21 -33.93
C GLY A 65 19.31 15.84 -34.35
N ARG A 66 19.96 14.76 -33.83
CA ARG A 66 19.48 13.41 -34.06
C ARG A 66 18.08 13.26 -33.42
N PRO A 67 17.09 12.64 -34.11
CA PRO A 67 15.76 12.43 -33.60
C PRO A 67 15.76 11.77 -32.21
N ARG A 68 14.91 12.26 -31.30
CA ARG A 68 14.71 11.71 -29.97
C ARG A 68 13.89 10.42 -30.08
N VAL A 69 14.42 9.31 -29.61
CA VAL A 69 13.69 8.04 -29.49
C VAL A 69 13.24 7.88 -28.05
N PRO A 70 11.94 8.02 -27.74
CA PRO A 70 11.45 7.85 -26.38
C PRO A 70 11.44 6.37 -26.00
N LEU A 71 12.01 6.04 -24.86
CA LEU A 71 11.95 4.72 -24.22
C LEU A 71 10.77 4.71 -23.24
N ARG A 72 10.05 3.61 -23.21
CA ARG A 72 8.93 3.38 -22.30
C ARG A 72 9.10 2.02 -21.62
N PRO A 73 8.62 1.85 -20.36
CA PRO A 73 8.64 0.55 -19.74
C PRO A 73 7.64 -0.39 -20.43
N ALA A 74 7.95 -1.68 -20.45
CA ALA A 74 7.06 -2.73 -20.92
C ALA A 74 6.37 -3.40 -19.72
N ASP A 75 5.21 -4.00 -19.95
CA ASP A 75 4.46 -4.75 -18.96
C ASP A 75 4.88 -6.23 -18.88
N ALA A 76 6.19 -6.48 -19.00
CA ALA A 76 6.75 -7.83 -19.10
C ALA A 76 6.91 -8.55 -17.75
N VAL A 77 6.95 -7.78 -16.64
CA VAL A 77 7.10 -8.33 -15.29
C VAL A 77 5.97 -7.79 -14.42
N ALA A 78 5.32 -8.67 -13.69
CA ALA A 78 4.21 -8.34 -12.80
C ALA A 78 4.38 -8.96 -11.41
N GLY A 79 3.95 -8.22 -10.38
CA GLY A 79 3.72 -8.71 -9.04
C GLY A 79 2.23 -8.86 -8.77
N LEU A 80 1.85 -9.86 -8.01
CA LEU A 80 0.50 -10.02 -7.48
C LEU A 80 0.41 -9.47 -6.06
N GLY A 81 -0.61 -8.68 -5.80
CA GLY A 81 -1.00 -8.27 -4.48
C GLY A 81 -2.37 -8.83 -4.15
N ALA A 82 -2.47 -9.51 -3.05
CA ALA A 82 -3.72 -9.99 -2.51
C ALA A 82 -4.07 -9.19 -1.25
N GLU A 83 -5.35 -8.91 -1.05
CA GLU A 83 -5.92 -8.33 0.15
C GLU A 83 -6.94 -9.31 0.70
N ILE A 84 -6.79 -9.69 1.97
CA ILE A 84 -7.81 -10.40 2.73
C ILE A 84 -8.42 -9.39 3.67
N SER A 85 -9.69 -9.05 3.46
CA SER A 85 -10.47 -8.22 4.39
C SER A 85 -11.69 -8.97 4.91
N ALA A 86 -12.44 -8.38 5.82
CA ALA A 86 -13.57 -9.06 6.48
C ALA A 86 -14.68 -9.46 5.48
N ASP A 87 -14.87 -8.67 4.41
CA ASP A 87 -15.98 -8.83 3.45
C ASP A 87 -15.55 -9.35 2.07
N ARG A 88 -14.25 -9.53 1.82
CA ARG A 88 -13.74 -9.94 0.49
C ARG A 88 -12.31 -10.43 0.51
N VAL A 89 -11.97 -11.13 -0.54
CA VAL A 89 -10.61 -11.32 -1.03
C VAL A 89 -10.45 -10.58 -2.35
N ARG A 90 -9.43 -9.73 -2.47
CA ARG A 90 -9.09 -9.01 -3.69
C ARG A 90 -7.71 -9.39 -4.17
N VAL A 91 -7.53 -9.54 -5.48
CA VAL A 91 -6.22 -9.75 -6.09
C VAL A 91 -6.02 -8.75 -7.21
N VAL A 92 -4.85 -8.09 -7.17
CA VAL A 92 -4.41 -7.12 -8.17
C VAL A 92 -3.10 -7.59 -8.78
N ALA A 93 -2.97 -7.48 -10.09
CA ALA A 93 -1.71 -7.63 -10.80
C ALA A 93 -1.20 -6.26 -11.24
N ARG A 94 0.04 -5.91 -10.84
CA ARG A 94 0.71 -4.70 -11.31
C ARG A 94 2.03 -5.03 -12.00
N SER A 95 2.27 -4.37 -13.13
CA SER A 95 3.55 -4.45 -13.82
C SER A 95 4.61 -3.54 -13.19
N VAL A 96 5.86 -3.77 -13.54
CA VAL A 96 7.00 -2.89 -13.19
C VAL A 96 6.83 -1.47 -13.74
N SER A 97 6.05 -1.30 -14.82
CA SER A 97 5.67 0.01 -15.36
C SER A 97 4.73 0.80 -14.45
N GLY A 98 4.13 0.15 -13.45
CA GLY A 98 3.12 0.70 -12.56
C GLY A 98 1.69 0.54 -13.06
N HIS A 99 1.45 -0.05 -14.23
CA HIS A 99 0.11 -0.32 -14.74
C HIS A 99 -0.57 -1.43 -13.94
N ARG A 100 -1.85 -1.26 -13.62
CA ARG A 100 -2.71 -2.32 -13.12
C ARG A 100 -3.18 -3.16 -14.31
N LEU A 101 -2.66 -4.39 -14.42
CA LEU A 101 -2.95 -5.30 -15.54
C LEU A 101 -4.28 -6.04 -15.36
N ALA A 102 -4.60 -6.41 -14.13
CA ALA A 102 -5.83 -7.08 -13.79
C ALA A 102 -6.21 -6.80 -12.33
N CYS A 103 -7.50 -6.92 -12.01
CA CYS A 103 -8.04 -6.88 -10.66
C CYS A 103 -9.26 -7.79 -10.59
N ARG A 104 -9.43 -8.54 -9.49
CA ARG A 104 -10.62 -9.34 -9.18
C ARG A 104 -10.94 -9.23 -7.70
N ASP A 105 -12.23 -9.10 -7.43
CA ASP A 105 -12.79 -9.14 -6.08
C ASP A 105 -13.64 -10.41 -5.97
N ALA A 106 -13.46 -11.17 -4.91
CA ALA A 106 -14.30 -12.29 -4.50
C ALA A 106 -14.91 -11.92 -3.14
N PHE A 107 -16.22 -11.64 -3.15
CA PHE A 107 -16.95 -11.24 -1.95
C PHE A 107 -17.30 -12.47 -1.11
N ALA A 108 -16.93 -12.45 0.15
CA ALA A 108 -17.23 -13.46 1.14
C ALA A 108 -17.07 -12.86 2.54
N ASP A 109 -17.90 -13.29 3.49
CA ASP A 109 -17.68 -12.96 4.90
C ASP A 109 -16.50 -13.78 5.44
N ALA A 110 -15.29 -13.27 5.22
CA ALA A 110 -14.06 -13.93 5.63
C ALA A 110 -13.93 -14.08 7.14
N SER A 111 -14.68 -13.27 7.94
CA SER A 111 -14.68 -13.36 9.40
C SER A 111 -15.44 -14.60 9.92
N SER A 112 -16.36 -15.14 9.12
CA SER A 112 -17.14 -16.35 9.44
C SER A 112 -16.52 -17.63 8.86
N LEU A 113 -15.53 -17.51 7.95
CA LEU A 113 -14.89 -18.64 7.29
C LEU A 113 -13.64 -19.13 8.01
N PRO A 114 -13.38 -20.45 8.05
CA PRO A 114 -12.09 -20.98 8.47
C PRO A 114 -10.95 -20.42 7.58
N PRO A 115 -9.76 -20.13 8.15
CA PRO A 115 -8.62 -19.58 7.39
C PRO A 115 -8.28 -20.37 6.12
N ALA A 116 -8.37 -21.70 6.15
CA ALA A 116 -8.12 -22.56 4.99
C ALA A 116 -9.12 -22.32 3.83
N GLN A 117 -10.38 -21.99 4.13
CA GLN A 117 -11.37 -21.67 3.09
C GLN A 117 -11.12 -20.28 2.48
N VAL A 118 -10.68 -19.32 3.30
CA VAL A 118 -10.25 -17.98 2.81
C VAL A 118 -9.05 -18.13 1.88
N VAL A 119 -8.09 -19.00 2.22
CA VAL A 119 -6.92 -19.30 1.36
C VAL A 119 -7.33 -20.01 0.07
N ALA A 120 -8.30 -20.92 0.11
CA ALA A 120 -8.84 -21.54 -1.12
C ALA A 120 -9.49 -20.49 -2.05
N LEU A 121 -10.30 -19.58 -1.48
CA LEU A 121 -10.90 -18.47 -2.24
C LEU A 121 -9.83 -17.54 -2.83
N LEU A 122 -8.75 -17.29 -2.08
CA LEU A 122 -7.61 -16.53 -2.58
C LEU A 122 -6.93 -17.26 -3.75
N ALA A 123 -6.72 -18.57 -3.66
CA ALA A 123 -6.11 -19.36 -4.74
C ALA A 123 -6.93 -19.28 -6.03
N ASP A 124 -8.24 -19.44 -5.96
CA ASP A 124 -9.15 -19.32 -7.11
C ASP A 124 -9.12 -17.91 -7.71
N THR A 125 -9.05 -16.89 -6.86
CA THR A 125 -8.99 -15.48 -7.29
C THR A 125 -7.65 -15.16 -7.96
N VAL A 126 -6.54 -15.70 -7.45
CA VAL A 126 -5.20 -15.59 -8.07
C VAL A 126 -5.19 -16.23 -9.45
N ASP A 127 -5.76 -17.43 -9.59
CA ASP A 127 -5.82 -18.11 -10.88
C ASP A 127 -6.68 -17.35 -11.89
N ALA A 128 -7.80 -16.78 -11.46
CA ALA A 128 -8.66 -15.94 -12.30
C ALA A 128 -7.94 -14.65 -12.77
N VAL A 129 -7.13 -14.02 -11.90
CA VAL A 129 -6.31 -12.87 -12.27
C VAL A 129 -5.23 -13.27 -13.26
N ARG A 130 -4.49 -14.35 -13.00
CA ARG A 130 -3.42 -14.85 -13.88
C ARG A 130 -3.93 -15.22 -15.27
N ALA A 131 -5.11 -15.85 -15.36
CA ALA A 131 -5.72 -16.17 -16.64
C ALA A 131 -6.06 -14.95 -17.50
N GLY A 132 -6.26 -13.78 -16.88
CA GLY A 132 -6.54 -12.51 -17.56
C GLY A 132 -5.30 -11.71 -17.95
N LEU A 133 -4.08 -12.15 -17.58
CA LEU A 133 -2.85 -11.41 -17.88
C LEU A 133 -2.39 -11.61 -19.33
N PRO A 134 -1.68 -10.60 -19.89
CA PRO A 134 -0.97 -10.78 -21.14
C PRO A 134 0.02 -11.96 -21.05
N ARG A 135 0.12 -12.77 -22.10
CA ARG A 135 1.07 -13.92 -22.13
C ARG A 135 2.54 -13.50 -21.98
N THR A 136 2.84 -12.23 -22.22
CA THR A 136 4.18 -11.65 -22.08
C THR A 136 4.49 -11.21 -20.65
N ALA A 137 3.50 -11.19 -19.77
CA ALA A 137 3.67 -10.77 -18.37
C ALA A 137 4.12 -11.98 -17.51
N ASP A 138 5.32 -11.89 -16.99
CA ASP A 138 5.88 -12.89 -16.07
C ASP A 138 5.55 -12.48 -14.62
N VAL A 139 4.80 -13.34 -13.92
CA VAL A 139 4.43 -13.11 -12.52
C VAL A 139 5.52 -13.66 -11.62
N ILE A 140 6.18 -12.76 -10.88
CA ILE A 140 7.39 -13.09 -10.11
C ILE A 140 7.19 -13.24 -8.61
N GLY A 141 6.00 -12.94 -8.09
CA GLY A 141 5.73 -13.06 -6.66
C GLY A 141 4.31 -12.69 -6.27
N LEU A 142 3.97 -13.02 -5.04
CA LEU A 142 2.70 -12.71 -4.41
C LEU A 142 2.96 -12.10 -3.01
N THR A 143 2.38 -10.95 -2.72
CA THR A 143 2.29 -10.44 -1.35
C THR A 143 0.84 -10.45 -0.91
N VAL A 144 0.58 -10.93 0.31
CA VAL A 144 -0.74 -11.04 0.90
C VAL A 144 -0.87 -10.01 2.02
N SER A 145 -1.76 -9.06 1.82
CA SER A 145 -2.20 -8.07 2.80
C SER A 145 -3.17 -8.71 3.79
N VAL A 146 -2.91 -8.52 5.07
CA VAL A 146 -3.76 -9.03 6.16
C VAL A 146 -4.00 -7.91 7.18
N PRO A 147 -5.26 -7.68 7.60
CA PRO A 147 -5.57 -6.74 8.67
C PRO A 147 -5.18 -7.35 10.02
N GLY A 148 -4.12 -6.86 10.62
CA GLY A 148 -3.68 -7.33 11.92
C GLY A 148 -2.18 -7.53 12.04
N ARG A 149 -1.78 -8.19 13.14
CA ARG A 149 -0.38 -8.33 13.52
C ARG A 149 0.23 -9.60 12.97
N ILE A 150 1.32 -9.46 12.24
CA ILE A 150 2.11 -10.58 11.73
C ILE A 150 3.26 -10.85 12.71
N GLY A 151 3.54 -12.12 12.98
CA GLY A 151 4.63 -12.56 13.82
C GLY A 151 6.01 -12.20 13.25
N ARG A 152 7.03 -12.18 14.11
CA ARG A 152 8.43 -11.93 13.71
C ARG A 152 8.96 -12.94 12.69
N ASP A 153 8.35 -14.12 12.63
CA ASP A 153 8.64 -15.17 11.65
C ASP A 153 8.20 -14.80 10.23
N GLY A 154 7.37 -13.74 10.07
CA GLY A 154 6.75 -13.35 8.81
C GLY A 154 5.78 -14.40 8.24
N ARG A 155 5.36 -15.39 9.04
CA ARG A 155 4.60 -16.57 8.60
C ARG A 155 3.24 -16.70 9.28
N THR A 156 3.14 -16.22 10.53
CA THR A 156 1.98 -16.40 11.39
C THR A 156 1.23 -15.08 11.55
N VAL A 157 -0.08 -15.10 11.39
CA VAL A 157 -0.96 -14.01 11.80
C VAL A 157 -1.25 -14.19 13.28
N VAL A 158 -0.57 -13.41 14.12
CA VAL A 158 -0.69 -13.52 15.59
C VAL A 158 -2.07 -13.08 16.06
N SER A 159 -2.61 -12.03 15.46
CA SER A 159 -3.93 -11.51 15.79
C SER A 159 -4.48 -10.68 14.65
N ALA A 160 -5.67 -11.05 14.16
CA ALA A 160 -6.48 -10.27 13.23
C ALA A 160 -7.93 -10.27 13.73
N PRO A 161 -8.29 -9.38 14.68
CA PRO A 161 -9.61 -9.40 15.34
C PRO A 161 -10.76 -9.31 14.36
N ASN A 162 -10.61 -8.54 13.28
CA ASN A 162 -11.62 -8.34 12.25
C ASN A 162 -11.88 -9.59 11.38
N LEU A 163 -10.96 -10.56 11.41
CA LEU A 163 -11.12 -11.88 10.77
C LEU A 163 -11.41 -12.99 11.80
N GLY A 164 -11.44 -12.68 13.10
CA GLY A 164 -11.54 -13.67 14.14
C GLY A 164 -10.32 -14.59 14.24
N TRP A 165 -9.16 -14.19 13.70
CA TRP A 165 -7.97 -15.02 13.63
C TRP A 165 -7.02 -14.77 14.80
N THR A 166 -6.51 -15.87 15.38
CA THR A 166 -5.47 -15.86 16.41
C THR A 166 -4.50 -17.00 16.11
N ASP A 167 -3.22 -16.70 16.10
CA ASP A 167 -2.11 -17.63 15.85
C ASP A 167 -2.29 -18.51 14.59
N VAL A 168 -2.78 -17.91 13.49
CA VAL A 168 -3.01 -18.61 12.22
C VAL A 168 -1.70 -18.73 11.44
N PRO A 169 -1.21 -19.95 11.13
CA PRO A 169 0.00 -20.17 10.34
C PRO A 169 -0.28 -19.96 8.85
N LEU A 170 -0.59 -18.72 8.48
CA LEU A 170 -1.11 -18.37 7.16
C LEU A 170 -0.13 -18.71 6.03
N ALA A 171 1.19 -18.54 6.24
CA ALA A 171 2.18 -18.90 5.24
C ALA A 171 2.18 -20.41 4.93
N ASP A 172 1.93 -21.26 5.92
CA ASP A 172 1.84 -22.71 5.72
C ASP A 172 0.55 -23.08 4.98
N LEU A 173 -0.56 -22.41 5.28
CA LEU A 173 -1.81 -22.59 4.55
C LEU A 173 -1.65 -22.15 3.08
N LEU A 174 -1.01 -21.01 2.81
CA LEU A 174 -0.69 -20.58 1.44
C LEU A 174 0.22 -21.57 0.74
N GLY A 175 1.24 -22.09 1.44
CA GLY A 175 2.18 -23.08 0.93
C GLY A 175 1.56 -24.45 0.60
N SER A 176 0.39 -24.78 1.16
CA SER A 176 -0.34 -26.01 0.85
C SER A 176 -1.01 -25.99 -0.52
N HIS A 177 -1.22 -24.81 -1.13
CA HIS A 177 -1.74 -24.64 -2.48
C HIS A 177 -0.58 -24.50 -3.48
N THR A 178 -0.38 -25.47 -4.36
CA THR A 178 0.76 -25.51 -5.30
C THR A 178 0.88 -24.23 -6.13
N GLN A 179 -0.23 -23.67 -6.61
CA GLN A 179 -0.25 -22.44 -7.41
C GLN A 179 0.18 -21.20 -6.61
N LEU A 180 -0.13 -21.13 -5.31
CA LEU A 180 0.30 -20.04 -4.44
C LEU A 180 1.76 -20.24 -3.99
N ALA A 181 2.14 -21.46 -3.63
CA ALA A 181 3.51 -21.81 -3.23
C ALA A 181 4.53 -21.43 -4.31
N ALA A 182 4.20 -21.67 -5.59
CA ALA A 182 5.03 -21.31 -6.74
C ALA A 182 5.32 -19.79 -6.85
N LEU A 183 4.51 -18.95 -6.20
CA LEU A 183 4.67 -17.49 -6.17
C LEU A 183 5.45 -16.99 -4.94
N SER A 184 5.92 -17.89 -4.08
CA SER A 184 6.67 -17.54 -2.86
C SER A 184 5.98 -16.46 -2.04
N PRO A 185 4.74 -16.72 -1.53
CA PRO A 185 3.92 -15.69 -0.91
C PRO A 185 4.55 -15.08 0.34
N VAL A 186 4.47 -13.77 0.45
CA VAL A 186 4.94 -12.98 1.60
C VAL A 186 3.74 -12.32 2.27
N LEU A 187 3.69 -12.33 3.62
CA LEU A 187 2.66 -11.66 4.39
C LEU A 187 3.10 -10.23 4.74
N ALA A 188 2.17 -9.30 4.68
CA ALA A 188 2.40 -7.92 5.12
C ALA A 188 1.13 -7.32 5.75
N ASN A 189 1.32 -6.38 6.69
CA ASN A 189 0.21 -5.66 7.29
C ASN A 189 -0.45 -4.72 6.26
N ASP A 190 -1.76 -4.59 6.32
CA ASP A 190 -2.60 -3.78 5.43
C ASP A 190 -2.20 -2.31 5.41
N SER A 191 -2.02 -1.69 6.57
CA SER A 191 -1.66 -0.27 6.68
C SER A 191 -0.23 0.01 6.18
N ASP A 192 0.72 -0.92 6.39
CA ASP A 192 2.07 -0.84 5.81
C ASP A 192 2.00 -0.82 4.27
N LEU A 193 1.14 -1.66 3.69
CA LEU A 193 0.98 -1.75 2.24
C LEU A 193 0.25 -0.52 1.67
N ALA A 194 -0.76 -0.01 2.38
CA ALA A 194 -1.40 1.26 2.02
C ALA A 194 -0.39 2.42 2.05
N ALA A 195 0.49 2.46 3.06
CA ALA A 195 1.55 3.47 3.16
C ALA A 195 2.60 3.31 2.05
N ARG A 196 2.94 2.08 1.67
CA ARG A 196 3.82 1.82 0.52
C ARG A 196 3.22 2.33 -0.78
N TYR A 197 1.92 2.18 -0.96
CA TYR A 197 1.22 2.75 -2.11
C TYR A 197 1.34 4.29 -2.13
N GLU A 198 1.10 4.95 -1.00
CA GLU A 198 1.23 6.41 -0.87
C GLU A 198 2.67 6.91 -1.10
N ALA A 199 3.66 6.22 -0.56
CA ALA A 199 5.07 6.62 -0.67
C ALA A 199 5.57 6.72 -2.12
N ILE A 200 4.88 6.09 -3.07
CA ILE A 200 5.23 6.19 -4.50
C ILE A 200 4.83 7.52 -5.12
N SER A 201 3.69 8.06 -4.71
CA SER A 201 3.26 9.39 -5.13
C SER A 201 4.01 10.51 -4.38
N ARG A 202 4.73 10.13 -3.31
CA ARG A 202 5.47 11.00 -2.38
C ARG A 202 6.92 10.54 -2.19
N PRO A 203 7.74 10.48 -3.26
CA PRO A 203 9.07 9.90 -3.18
C PRO A 203 9.97 10.70 -2.21
N GLY A 204 10.51 10.00 -1.20
CA GLY A 204 11.39 10.59 -0.18
C GLY A 204 10.69 11.41 0.90
N GLU A 205 9.36 11.57 0.84
CA GLU A 205 8.62 12.29 1.87
C GLU A 205 8.47 11.45 3.15
N SER A 206 8.30 12.16 4.27
CA SER A 206 7.98 11.59 5.57
C SER A 206 6.54 11.94 5.93
N PHE A 207 5.76 10.95 6.37
CA PHE A 207 4.36 11.14 6.74
C PHE A 207 3.86 10.05 7.69
N VAL A 208 2.75 10.34 8.35
CA VAL A 208 1.95 9.34 9.06
C VAL A 208 0.72 9.04 8.22
N LEU A 209 0.48 7.76 7.93
CA LEU A 209 -0.78 7.31 7.34
C LEU A 209 -1.71 6.85 8.46
N ILE A 210 -2.96 7.31 8.41
CA ILE A 210 -4.06 6.80 9.26
C ILE A 210 -5.11 6.20 8.33
N HIS A 211 -5.34 4.92 8.50
CA HIS A 211 -6.17 4.11 7.62
C HIS A 211 -7.39 3.61 8.37
N GLY A 212 -8.57 4.04 7.92
CA GLY A 212 -9.86 3.58 8.46
C GLY A 212 -10.50 2.56 7.54
N GLU A 213 -10.58 1.33 8.00
CA GLU A 213 -11.32 0.25 7.36
C GLU A 213 -12.24 -0.41 8.39
N THR A 214 -12.22 -1.73 8.57
CA THR A 214 -12.97 -2.38 9.66
C THR A 214 -12.46 -1.94 11.03
N GLY A 215 -11.14 -1.79 11.17
CA GLY A 215 -10.47 -1.17 12.32
C GLY A 215 -9.82 0.17 11.94
N ILE A 216 -8.96 0.65 12.81
CA ILE A 216 -8.10 1.81 12.55
C ILE A 216 -6.64 1.35 12.60
N GLY A 217 -6.01 1.31 11.46
CA GLY A 217 -4.60 1.06 11.32
C GLY A 217 -3.81 2.35 11.09
N GLY A 218 -2.50 2.22 11.08
CA GLY A 218 -1.62 3.30 10.72
C GLY A 218 -0.25 2.80 10.29
N ALA A 219 0.49 3.67 9.63
CA ALA A 219 1.87 3.42 9.29
C ALA A 219 2.67 4.73 9.35
N ILE A 220 3.93 4.61 9.70
CA ILE A 220 4.86 5.73 9.81
C ILE A 220 5.88 5.58 8.68
N VAL A 221 6.00 6.60 7.85
CA VAL A 221 6.98 6.67 6.77
C VAL A 221 7.98 7.79 7.07
N VAL A 222 9.26 7.44 7.07
CA VAL A 222 10.38 8.40 7.26
C VAL A 222 11.31 8.26 6.07
N ASP A 223 11.59 9.38 5.40
CA ASP A 223 12.43 9.43 4.20
C ASP A 223 12.01 8.38 3.13
N GLY A 224 10.70 8.23 2.92
CA GLY A 224 10.11 7.28 1.98
C GLY A 224 10.18 5.81 2.42
N ARG A 225 10.56 5.52 3.68
CA ARG A 225 10.69 4.16 4.21
C ARG A 225 9.73 3.93 5.37
N ILE A 226 9.06 2.77 5.36
CA ILE A 226 8.16 2.38 6.45
C ILE A 226 8.99 2.07 7.70
N LEU A 227 8.64 2.71 8.82
CA LEU A 227 9.17 2.45 10.14
C LEU A 227 8.42 1.26 10.75
N ARG A 228 9.05 0.09 10.78
CA ARG A 228 8.42 -1.15 11.29
C ARG A 228 8.60 -1.38 12.78
N GLY A 229 9.50 -0.66 13.42
CA GLY A 229 9.86 -0.91 14.82
C GLY A 229 10.60 -2.25 15.03
N GLU A 230 10.80 -2.63 16.28
CA GLU A 230 11.57 -3.84 16.64
C GLU A 230 10.85 -5.14 16.27
N THR A 231 9.52 -5.15 16.41
CA THR A 231 8.68 -6.35 16.21
C THR A 231 7.87 -6.34 14.94
N GLY A 232 7.95 -5.24 14.15
CA GLY A 232 7.10 -5.03 12.98
C GLY A 232 5.72 -4.43 13.31
N TRP A 233 5.50 -3.95 14.53
CA TRP A 233 4.20 -3.44 15.00
C TRP A 233 4.20 -1.92 15.24
N ALA A 234 5.13 -1.17 14.68
CA ALA A 234 5.04 0.29 14.70
C ALA A 234 3.85 0.73 13.84
N GLY A 235 3.16 1.77 14.30
CA GLY A 235 1.99 2.28 13.57
C GLY A 235 0.64 1.76 14.08
N GLU A 236 0.57 1.05 15.20
CA GLU A 236 -0.68 0.63 15.86
C GLU A 236 -1.45 1.84 16.44
N ILE A 237 -1.71 2.83 15.59
CA ILE A 237 -2.26 4.16 15.94
C ILE A 237 -3.69 4.05 16.46
N GLY A 238 -4.49 3.14 15.93
CA GLY A 238 -5.85 2.87 16.39
C GLY A 238 -5.94 2.43 17.83
N HIS A 239 -4.84 1.91 18.40
CA HIS A 239 -4.79 1.41 19.79
C HIS A 239 -4.11 2.37 20.76
N ILE A 240 -3.80 3.61 20.35
CA ILE A 240 -3.40 4.66 21.28
C ILE A 240 -4.58 4.99 22.18
N ASN A 241 -4.34 4.93 23.51
CA ASN A 241 -5.36 5.27 24.53
C ASN A 241 -5.56 6.79 24.55
N ILE A 242 -6.77 7.24 24.24
CA ILE A 242 -7.18 8.64 24.24
C ILE A 242 -8.14 8.99 25.36
N VAL A 243 -8.84 7.99 25.90
CA VAL A 243 -9.76 8.17 27.03
C VAL A 243 -9.37 7.15 28.11
N PRO A 244 -8.68 7.56 29.18
CA PRO A 244 -8.37 6.68 30.29
C PRO A 244 -9.64 5.99 30.82
N ASP A 245 -9.58 4.67 31.03
CA ASP A 245 -10.70 3.83 31.46
C ASP A 245 -11.97 3.90 30.59
N GLY A 246 -11.83 4.38 29.36
CA GLY A 246 -12.91 4.59 28.40
C GLY A 246 -13.55 3.30 27.87
N ALA A 247 -14.15 3.38 26.67
CA ALA A 247 -14.85 2.27 26.03
C ALA A 247 -13.93 1.05 25.78
N PRO A 248 -14.44 -0.20 25.90
CA PRO A 248 -13.66 -1.39 25.57
C PRO A 248 -13.32 -1.42 24.08
N CYS A 249 -12.10 -1.83 23.76
CA CYS A 249 -11.61 -2.06 22.39
C CYS A 249 -11.49 -3.55 22.08
N GLY A 250 -11.66 -3.94 20.83
CA GLY A 250 -11.48 -5.32 20.36
C GLY A 250 -10.10 -5.92 20.67
N CYS A 251 -9.07 -5.08 20.88
CA CYS A 251 -7.73 -5.53 21.28
C CYS A 251 -7.60 -5.96 22.75
N GLY A 252 -8.69 -5.96 23.52
CA GLY A 252 -8.75 -6.30 24.96
C GLY A 252 -8.38 -5.15 25.90
N ARG A 253 -8.05 -3.96 25.38
CA ARG A 253 -7.76 -2.75 26.16
C ARG A 253 -8.96 -1.82 26.18
N ARG A 254 -8.84 -0.69 26.89
CA ARG A 254 -9.89 0.34 26.97
C ARG A 254 -9.37 1.70 26.50
N GLY A 255 -10.28 2.52 25.96
CA GLY A 255 -9.98 3.90 25.60
C GLY A 255 -9.16 4.11 24.34
N CYS A 256 -8.98 3.08 23.52
CA CYS A 256 -8.30 3.18 22.23
C CYS A 256 -9.07 4.08 21.25
N LEU A 257 -8.39 4.79 20.35
CA LEU A 257 -9.03 5.55 19.26
C LEU A 257 -10.08 4.72 18.51
N GLU A 258 -9.76 3.48 18.18
CA GLU A 258 -10.66 2.59 17.44
C GLU A 258 -12.00 2.33 18.15
N ALA A 259 -12.02 2.36 19.49
CA ALA A 259 -13.26 2.20 20.25
C ALA A 259 -14.25 3.37 20.06
N TYR A 260 -13.79 4.52 19.56
CA TYR A 260 -14.60 5.73 19.33
C TYR A 260 -14.78 6.07 17.85
N ALA A 261 -13.77 5.83 17.05
CA ALA A 261 -13.76 6.22 15.64
C ALA A 261 -13.73 5.02 14.67
N GLY A 262 -13.72 3.77 15.16
CA GLY A 262 -13.70 2.56 14.33
C GLY A 262 -15.05 2.28 13.67
N PHE A 263 -15.01 1.55 12.56
CA PHE A 263 -16.16 1.23 11.70
C PHE A 263 -17.38 0.72 12.48
N HIS A 264 -17.21 -0.28 13.33
CA HIS A 264 -18.32 -0.88 14.07
C HIS A 264 -18.98 0.09 15.05
N THR A 265 -18.20 1.01 15.64
CA THR A 265 -18.71 2.04 16.55
C THR A 265 -19.50 3.08 15.77
N LEU A 266 -18.97 3.58 14.66
CA LEU A 266 -19.63 4.55 13.80
C LEU A 266 -20.90 3.98 13.15
N ARG A 267 -20.85 2.73 12.68
CA ARG A 267 -22.01 2.03 12.15
C ARG A 267 -23.16 1.99 13.17
N ARG A 268 -22.86 1.61 14.41
CA ARG A 268 -23.86 1.57 15.50
C ARG A 268 -24.37 2.96 15.86
N ALA A 269 -23.49 3.96 15.93
CA ALA A 269 -23.88 5.35 16.25
C ALA A 269 -24.85 5.94 15.21
N LEU A 270 -24.80 5.47 13.97
CA LEU A 270 -25.68 5.87 12.87
C LEU A 270 -26.87 4.89 12.64
N ASP A 271 -27.06 3.91 13.52
CA ASP A 271 -28.11 2.88 13.43
C ASP A 271 -28.12 2.11 12.08
N LEU A 272 -26.94 1.93 11.47
CA LEU A 272 -26.81 1.23 10.19
C LEU A 272 -26.80 -0.30 10.37
N PRO A 273 -27.32 -1.07 9.39
CA PRO A 273 -27.38 -2.53 9.43
C PRO A 273 -26.02 -3.21 9.61
N GLU A 274 -26.00 -4.47 10.07
CA GLU A 274 -24.75 -5.25 10.23
C GLU A 274 -24.03 -5.48 8.90
N GLY A 275 -24.72 -5.65 7.80
CA GLY A 275 -24.14 -5.80 6.44
C GLY A 275 -23.72 -4.50 5.75
N THR A 276 -23.61 -3.38 6.48
CA THR A 276 -23.17 -2.10 5.91
C THR A 276 -21.74 -2.21 5.39
N HIS A 277 -21.51 -1.79 4.15
CA HIS A 277 -20.17 -1.67 3.56
C HIS A 277 -19.49 -0.34 3.91
N LEU A 278 -18.15 -0.28 3.77
CA LEU A 278 -17.36 0.93 4.06
C LEU A 278 -17.82 2.15 3.27
N ASP A 279 -18.17 1.98 2.00
CA ASP A 279 -18.66 3.08 1.16
C ASP A 279 -20.03 3.60 1.64
N ASP A 280 -20.88 2.74 2.19
CA ASP A 280 -22.16 3.12 2.77
C ASP A 280 -21.99 3.90 4.06
N LEU A 281 -21.07 3.45 4.92
CA LEU A 281 -20.69 4.18 6.13
C LEU A 281 -20.12 5.56 5.77
N ALA A 282 -19.18 5.64 4.81
CA ALA A 282 -18.59 6.90 4.38
C ALA A 282 -19.66 7.88 3.85
N ARG A 283 -20.63 7.37 3.08
CA ARG A 283 -21.78 8.18 2.59
C ARG A 283 -22.69 8.63 3.73
N ALA A 284 -22.99 7.76 4.69
CA ALA A 284 -23.80 8.12 5.84
C ALA A 284 -23.12 9.19 6.70
N LEU A 285 -21.82 9.08 6.95
CA LEU A 285 -21.03 10.06 7.70
C LEU A 285 -20.89 11.42 6.96
N ALA A 286 -21.07 11.44 5.64
CA ALA A 286 -21.08 12.67 4.86
C ALA A 286 -22.44 13.39 4.89
N SER A 287 -23.45 12.84 5.57
CA SER A 287 -24.79 13.46 5.70
C SER A 287 -24.71 14.83 6.38
N PRO A 288 -25.45 15.84 5.89
CA PRO A 288 -25.44 17.18 6.46
C PRO A 288 -26.32 17.35 7.71
N ASP A 289 -26.96 16.29 8.24
CA ASP A 289 -27.79 16.40 9.43
C ASP A 289 -26.97 16.71 10.69
N ALA A 290 -27.62 17.29 11.71
CA ALA A 290 -26.94 17.79 12.91
C ALA A 290 -26.28 16.66 13.71
N ARG A 291 -26.95 15.50 13.88
CA ARG A 291 -26.43 14.36 14.64
C ARG A 291 -25.15 13.82 14.00
N THR A 292 -25.15 13.64 12.68
CA THR A 292 -23.98 13.14 11.95
C THR A 292 -22.82 14.13 11.99
N ARG A 293 -23.10 15.45 11.90
CA ARG A 293 -22.05 16.47 12.03
C ARG A 293 -21.41 16.49 13.43
N GLU A 294 -22.20 16.33 14.48
CA GLU A 294 -21.70 16.24 15.87
C GLU A 294 -20.82 14.98 16.03
N LEU A 295 -21.27 13.82 15.53
CA LEU A 295 -20.49 12.58 15.55
C LEU A 295 -19.16 12.72 14.80
N VAL A 296 -19.17 13.32 13.61
CA VAL A 296 -17.94 13.54 12.83
C VAL A 296 -17.01 14.53 13.51
N ALA A 297 -17.56 15.55 14.19
CA ALA A 297 -16.76 16.49 14.97
C ALA A 297 -16.07 15.80 16.16
N GLU A 298 -16.78 14.95 16.90
CA GLU A 298 -16.23 14.14 18.00
C GLU A 298 -15.14 13.19 17.50
N VAL A 299 -15.36 12.49 16.39
CA VAL A 299 -14.35 11.67 15.73
C VAL A 299 -13.11 12.50 15.37
N GLY A 300 -13.32 13.72 14.85
CA GLY A 300 -12.23 14.66 14.54
C GLY A 300 -11.42 15.07 15.76
N GLU A 301 -12.06 15.26 16.91
CA GLU A 301 -11.40 15.59 18.18
C GLU A 301 -10.52 14.41 18.66
N HIS A 302 -11.06 13.19 18.67
CA HIS A 302 -10.33 12.00 19.03
C HIS A 302 -9.14 11.74 18.11
N LEU A 303 -9.37 11.85 16.80
CA LEU A 303 -8.33 11.72 15.78
C LEU A 303 -7.25 12.79 15.96
N GLY A 304 -7.64 14.04 16.21
CA GLY A 304 -6.73 15.15 16.46
C GLY A 304 -5.84 14.93 17.69
N ALA A 305 -6.38 14.34 18.76
CA ALA A 305 -5.62 14.00 19.95
C ALA A 305 -4.51 12.96 19.65
N VAL A 306 -4.83 11.92 18.89
CA VAL A 306 -3.85 10.91 18.47
C VAL A 306 -2.82 11.51 17.53
N ILE A 307 -3.26 12.29 16.52
CA ILE A 307 -2.35 12.96 15.59
C ILE A 307 -1.36 13.84 16.36
N ALA A 308 -1.83 14.68 17.28
CA ALA A 308 -0.97 15.54 18.08
C ALA A 308 0.08 14.74 18.85
N ALA A 309 -0.31 13.63 19.48
CA ALA A 309 0.62 12.77 20.23
C ALA A 309 1.68 12.16 19.31
N VAL A 310 1.29 11.64 18.15
CA VAL A 310 2.19 11.02 17.18
C VAL A 310 3.15 12.03 16.58
N LEU A 311 2.66 13.22 16.18
CA LEU A 311 3.48 14.28 15.61
C LEU A 311 4.48 14.85 16.61
N ASN A 312 4.10 14.98 17.89
CA ASN A 312 5.01 15.43 18.95
C ASN A 312 6.16 14.45 19.20
N VAL A 313 5.95 13.14 18.95
CA VAL A 313 6.99 12.10 19.13
C VAL A 313 7.89 11.97 17.90
N LEU A 314 7.31 12.09 16.71
CA LEU A 314 7.99 11.76 15.45
C LEU A 314 8.53 12.99 14.71
N ASP A 315 8.12 14.21 15.11
CA ASP A 315 8.47 15.48 14.43
C ASP A 315 8.14 15.45 12.92
N LEU A 316 6.95 14.94 12.58
CA LEU A 316 6.42 14.91 11.22
C LEU A 316 5.40 16.02 11.02
N SER A 317 5.21 16.45 9.77
CA SER A 317 4.28 17.54 9.41
C SER A 317 3.15 17.11 8.49
N THR A 318 3.18 15.89 7.95
CA THR A 318 2.18 15.41 7.00
C THR A 318 1.44 14.21 7.55
N VAL A 319 0.11 14.26 7.51
CA VAL A 319 -0.79 13.17 7.88
C VAL A 319 -1.66 12.82 6.68
N VAL A 320 -1.56 11.57 6.22
CA VAL A 320 -2.37 11.05 5.11
C VAL A 320 -3.56 10.29 5.67
N LEU A 321 -4.77 10.71 5.31
CA LEU A 321 -6.02 10.08 5.70
C LEU A 321 -6.48 9.13 4.60
N SER A 322 -6.68 7.86 4.94
CA SER A 322 -6.98 6.76 4.02
C SER A 322 -8.22 5.97 4.48
N GLY A 323 -8.74 5.08 3.62
CA GLY A 323 -9.99 4.38 3.90
C GLY A 323 -11.17 5.34 4.00
N TYR A 324 -12.13 5.12 4.91
CA TYR A 324 -13.25 6.03 5.09
C TYR A 324 -12.84 7.42 5.61
N PHE A 325 -11.71 7.56 6.31
CA PHE A 325 -11.17 8.87 6.69
C PHE A 325 -10.81 9.75 5.50
N ARG A 326 -10.44 9.15 4.37
CA ARG A 326 -10.19 9.89 3.13
C ARG A 326 -11.43 10.68 2.70
N ALA A 327 -12.59 10.02 2.66
CA ALA A 327 -13.84 10.65 2.26
C ALA A 327 -14.28 11.75 3.25
N LEU A 328 -13.96 11.58 4.54
CA LEU A 328 -14.33 12.46 5.62
C LEU A 328 -13.31 13.57 5.91
N ALA A 329 -12.16 13.57 5.25
CA ALA A 329 -11.08 14.49 5.53
C ALA A 329 -11.53 15.98 5.58
N PRO A 330 -12.37 16.49 4.66
CA PRO A 330 -12.84 17.88 4.72
C PRO A 330 -13.69 18.17 5.97
N GLN A 331 -14.53 17.22 6.42
CA GLN A 331 -15.39 17.37 7.58
C GLN A 331 -14.63 17.21 8.89
N LEU A 332 -13.63 16.33 8.93
CA LEU A 332 -12.77 16.10 10.11
C LEU A 332 -11.77 17.24 10.34
N ALA A 333 -11.30 17.87 9.27
CA ALA A 333 -10.22 18.85 9.33
C ALA A 333 -10.45 20.01 10.32
N PRO A 334 -11.65 20.59 10.47
CA PRO A 334 -11.87 21.68 11.45
C PRO A 334 -11.59 21.24 12.88
N SER A 335 -12.16 20.11 13.33
CA SER A 335 -11.99 19.57 14.68
C SER A 335 -10.57 19.10 14.93
N VAL A 336 -9.97 18.36 13.96
CA VAL A 336 -8.56 17.93 14.04
C VAL A 336 -7.64 19.14 14.22
N ARG A 337 -7.78 20.17 13.38
CA ARG A 337 -6.95 21.39 13.47
C ARG A 337 -7.16 22.16 14.77
N ALA A 338 -8.37 22.16 15.34
CA ALA A 338 -8.63 22.78 16.64
C ALA A 338 -7.81 22.09 17.74
N VAL A 339 -7.83 20.76 17.78
CA VAL A 339 -7.05 19.97 18.74
C VAL A 339 -5.54 20.10 18.52
N LEU A 340 -5.08 20.14 17.25
CA LEU A 340 -3.67 20.34 16.96
C LEU A 340 -3.16 21.69 17.49
N ARG A 341 -3.94 22.77 17.34
CA ARG A 341 -3.55 24.09 17.90
C ARG A 341 -3.42 24.08 19.41
N GLU A 342 -4.16 23.22 20.09
CA GLU A 342 -4.13 23.09 21.55
C GLU A 342 -3.02 22.16 22.03
N ARG A 343 -2.74 21.04 21.31
CA ARG A 343 -1.95 19.91 21.84
C ARG A 343 -0.67 19.63 21.08
N ALA A 344 -0.53 20.08 19.83
CA ALA A 344 0.66 19.83 19.04
C ALA A 344 1.71 20.93 19.24
N LEU A 345 2.98 20.55 19.35
CA LEU A 345 4.11 21.48 19.35
C LEU A 345 4.25 22.20 18.00
N ARG A 346 3.84 21.53 16.91
CA ARG A 346 3.73 22.07 15.56
C ARG A 346 2.29 21.91 15.06
N PRO A 347 1.43 22.93 15.22
CA PRO A 347 0.01 22.82 14.88
C PRO A 347 -0.28 22.90 13.37
N GLU A 348 0.71 23.23 12.54
CA GLU A 348 0.57 23.45 11.09
C GLU A 348 0.63 22.14 10.28
N ALA A 349 0.31 21.01 10.90
CA ALA A 349 0.32 19.72 10.19
C ALA A 349 -0.64 19.73 9.00
N GLU A 350 -0.15 19.24 7.86
CA GLU A 350 -0.91 19.09 6.64
C GLU A 350 -1.73 17.81 6.70
N LEU A 351 -3.06 17.93 6.60
CA LEU A 351 -3.98 16.79 6.47
C LEU A 351 -4.23 16.56 4.99
N VAL A 352 -3.77 15.44 4.48
CA VAL A 352 -3.83 15.07 3.06
C VAL A 352 -4.73 13.88 2.87
N GLN A 353 -5.54 13.90 1.82
CA GLN A 353 -6.27 12.72 1.39
C GLN A 353 -5.34 11.75 0.66
N SER A 354 -5.48 10.45 0.96
CA SER A 354 -4.80 9.39 0.22
C SER A 354 -5.11 9.47 -1.28
N ALA A 355 -4.11 9.20 -2.11
CA ALA A 355 -4.27 9.08 -3.56
C ALA A 355 -4.98 7.77 -3.97
N GLY A 356 -5.18 6.84 -3.04
CA GLY A 356 -5.77 5.53 -3.29
C GLY A 356 -7.24 5.58 -3.71
N ASP A 357 -7.66 4.58 -4.49
CA ASP A 357 -9.01 4.40 -5.00
C ASP A 357 -9.80 3.27 -4.27
N GLY A 358 -9.40 2.93 -3.04
CA GLY A 358 -9.96 1.84 -2.25
C GLY A 358 -9.35 0.47 -2.56
N ARG A 359 -8.16 0.44 -3.18
CA ARG A 359 -7.38 -0.77 -3.50
C ARG A 359 -5.92 -0.65 -3.11
N GLN A 360 -5.58 0.35 -2.31
CA GLN A 360 -4.20 0.70 -1.99
C GLN A 360 -3.44 -0.43 -1.29
N GLU A 361 -4.11 -1.26 -0.50
CA GLU A 361 -3.53 -2.42 0.18
C GLU A 361 -3.06 -3.47 -0.84
N ALA A 362 -3.97 -3.88 -1.75
CA ALA A 362 -3.66 -4.84 -2.80
C ALA A 362 -2.67 -4.27 -3.83
N ASP A 363 -2.79 -2.98 -4.18
CA ASP A 363 -1.84 -2.31 -5.08
C ASP A 363 -0.45 -2.17 -4.44
N GLY A 364 -0.38 -1.86 -3.15
CA GLY A 364 0.86 -1.81 -2.37
C GLY A 364 1.49 -3.20 -2.24
N ALA A 365 0.66 -4.23 -2.01
CA ALA A 365 1.08 -5.62 -1.99
C ALA A 365 1.68 -6.07 -3.33
N ALA A 366 1.02 -5.74 -4.46
CA ALA A 366 1.54 -6.07 -5.79
C ALA A 366 2.91 -5.40 -6.05
N ARG A 367 3.14 -4.22 -5.51
CA ARG A 367 4.44 -3.52 -5.60
C ARG A 367 5.50 -4.12 -4.67
N GLU A 368 5.11 -4.54 -3.45
CA GLU A 368 5.99 -5.28 -2.56
C GLU A 368 6.47 -6.59 -3.24
N ALA A 369 5.58 -7.30 -3.93
CA ALA A 369 5.91 -8.50 -4.68
C ALA A 369 6.93 -8.28 -5.82
N LEU A 370 7.11 -7.02 -6.28
CA LEU A 370 8.12 -6.64 -7.27
C LEU A 370 9.49 -6.27 -6.65
N GLU A 371 9.61 -6.16 -5.34
CA GLU A 371 10.86 -5.77 -4.67
C GLU A 371 12.06 -6.70 -4.99
N PRO A 372 11.90 -8.03 -5.05
CA PRO A 372 13.00 -8.92 -5.46
C PRO A 372 13.54 -8.59 -6.86
N PHE A 373 12.67 -8.27 -7.82
CA PHE A 373 13.06 -7.83 -9.15
C PHE A 373 13.86 -6.52 -9.11
N TRP A 374 13.40 -5.53 -8.34
CA TRP A 374 14.08 -4.24 -8.23
C TRP A 374 15.43 -4.32 -7.53
N ARG A 375 15.66 -5.36 -6.70
CA ARG A 375 16.96 -5.62 -6.05
C ARG A 375 17.94 -6.26 -6.99
N ASP A 376 17.49 -7.07 -7.94
CA ASP A 376 18.36 -7.80 -8.88
C ASP A 376 17.76 -7.85 -10.29
N VAL A 377 17.70 -6.68 -10.95
CA VAL A 377 17.24 -6.57 -12.35
C VAL A 377 18.19 -7.32 -13.28
N THR A 378 19.50 -7.31 -13.00
CA THR A 378 20.51 -7.97 -13.84
C THR A 378 20.45 -9.48 -13.76
N GLY A 379 20.23 -10.05 -12.57
CA GLY A 379 20.01 -11.48 -12.40
C GLY A 379 18.74 -11.96 -13.08
N TRP A 380 17.66 -11.14 -12.99
CA TRP A 380 16.42 -11.45 -13.72
C TRP A 380 16.63 -11.50 -15.24
N ILE A 381 17.40 -10.54 -15.81
CA ILE A 381 17.76 -10.54 -17.24
C ILE A 381 18.58 -11.78 -17.59
N ALA A 382 19.61 -12.10 -16.79
CA ALA A 382 20.50 -13.21 -17.03
C ALA A 382 19.81 -14.60 -16.98
N ALA A 383 18.75 -14.73 -16.18
CA ALA A 383 17.98 -15.98 -16.09
C ALA A 383 17.10 -16.26 -17.32
N ARG A 384 16.98 -15.29 -18.28
CA ARG A 384 16.11 -15.35 -19.46
C ARG A 384 16.83 -15.18 -20.79
N GLY A 385 18.10 -14.86 -20.78
CA GLY A 385 18.98 -14.80 -21.95
C GLY A 385 19.83 -16.06 -22.06
#